data_c52e401903cdd041aee2cdb045a300ef
#
_entry.id   c52e401903cdd041aee2cdb045a300ef
#
_cell.length_a   1.000
_cell.length_b   1.000
_cell.length_c   1.000
_cell.angle_alpha   90.00
_cell.angle_beta   90.00
_cell.angle_gamma   90.00
#
_symmetry.space_group_name_H-M   'P 1'
#
loop_
_entity.id
_entity.type
_entity.pdbx_description
1 polymer ?
#
loop_
_entity_poly.entity_id
_entity_poly.type
_entity_poly.pdbx_seq_one_letter_code
_entity_poly.pdbx_strand_id
1 'polypeptide(L)'
;MKLRIAPSPTGYLHIGNARTALFNWLYARANNGKFLVRIDDTDTARSSEEYMQDIVKNFKWLGIDWDEGVEVGGPHGEYKQSLRFDRYREIAESLLEKNLAYEDDGAIRFKVPNEKEITFQDITRGSMKFNLNDVEDFIILRSDKSPTYHLASTIDDIDYEITTIARGEDILSSTPKHILLMQALDADIPTFCHLPLLFGPDGKKLSKRHGDTSVNTFKDKGLLPEALFNYMCLLG
;
A
#
# COMPACT_ATOMS: atom_id res chain seq x y z
N MET A 1 -16.31 -7.01 2.78
CA MET A 1 -15.35 -5.91 2.81
C MET A 1 -14.01 -6.41 3.31
N LYS A 2 -12.91 -6.08 2.64
CA LYS A 2 -11.54 -6.44 3.04
C LYS A 2 -10.63 -5.22 2.82
N LEU A 3 -9.91 -4.81 3.85
CA LEU A 3 -8.93 -3.73 3.83
C LEU A 3 -7.54 -4.30 4.12
N ARG A 4 -6.49 -3.52 3.83
CA ARG A 4 -5.12 -3.93 4.10
C ARG A 4 -4.24 -2.74 4.51
N ILE A 5 -3.20 -3.07 5.28
CA ILE A 5 -1.99 -2.25 5.39
C ILE A 5 -0.83 -2.99 4.70
N ALA A 6 -0.01 -2.25 3.98
CA ALA A 6 1.08 -2.80 3.19
C ALA A 6 2.39 -2.00 3.41
N PRO A 7 2.98 -2.05 4.61
CA PRO A 7 4.20 -1.31 4.89
C PRO A 7 5.41 -1.94 4.22
N SER A 8 6.33 -1.08 3.73
CA SER A 8 7.66 -1.50 3.30
C SER A 8 8.60 -1.53 4.52
N PRO A 9 9.28 -2.66 4.79
CA PRO A 9 10.14 -2.83 5.96
C PRO A 9 11.54 -2.23 5.73
N THR A 10 11.59 -0.92 5.41
CA THR A 10 12.80 -0.15 5.12
C THR A 10 13.23 0.75 6.28
N GLY A 11 12.63 0.58 7.43
CA GLY A 11 12.87 1.30 8.68
C GLY A 11 11.85 0.94 9.75
N TYR A 12 12.07 1.41 10.98
CA TYR A 12 11.15 1.22 12.10
C TYR A 12 9.77 1.82 11.81
N LEU A 13 8.72 1.23 12.41
CA LEU A 13 7.34 1.63 12.18
C LEU A 13 7.13 3.11 12.52
N HIS A 14 6.89 3.92 11.49
CA HIS A 14 6.60 5.34 11.62
C HIS A 14 5.15 5.55 12.08
N ILE A 15 4.90 6.56 12.94
CA ILE A 15 3.56 6.86 13.45
C ILE A 15 2.52 7.12 12.35
N GLY A 16 2.94 7.65 11.20
CA GLY A 16 2.06 7.82 10.03
C GLY A 16 1.56 6.50 9.45
N ASN A 17 2.41 5.47 9.37
CA ASN A 17 2.01 4.14 8.94
C ASN A 17 1.18 3.44 10.01
N ALA A 18 1.51 3.61 11.29
CA ALA A 18 0.72 3.10 12.40
C ALA A 18 -0.70 3.68 12.40
N ARG A 19 -0.84 5.01 12.17
CA ARG A 19 -2.14 5.66 12.01
C ARG A 19 -2.91 5.14 10.80
N THR A 20 -2.25 4.95 9.66
CA THR A 20 -2.89 4.39 8.47
C THR A 20 -3.38 2.96 8.74
N ALA A 21 -2.58 2.13 9.41
CA ALA A 21 -3.00 0.79 9.83
C ALA A 21 -4.21 0.86 10.77
N LEU A 22 -4.19 1.75 11.75
CA LEU A 22 -5.28 1.97 12.71
C LEU A 22 -6.59 2.33 12.01
N PHE A 23 -6.58 3.27 11.04
CA PHE A 23 -7.78 3.64 10.30
C PHE A 23 -8.33 2.50 9.44
N ASN A 24 -7.45 1.72 8.79
CA ASN A 24 -7.85 0.51 8.08
C ASN A 24 -8.52 -0.51 9.02
N TRP A 25 -7.89 -0.75 10.18
CA TRP A 25 -8.38 -1.68 11.19
C TRP A 25 -9.74 -1.24 11.75
N LEU A 26 -9.86 0.03 12.19
CA LEU A 26 -11.12 0.58 12.70
C LEU A 26 -12.25 0.49 11.67
N TYR A 27 -11.97 0.85 10.43
CA TYR A 27 -12.97 0.82 9.37
C TYR A 27 -13.40 -0.61 9.05
N ALA A 28 -12.46 -1.56 9.02
CA ALA A 28 -12.77 -2.99 8.87
C ALA A 28 -13.65 -3.48 10.02
N ARG A 29 -13.28 -3.22 11.28
CA ARG A 29 -14.02 -3.68 12.46
C ARG A 29 -15.42 -3.05 12.54
N ALA A 30 -15.55 -1.75 12.25
CA ALA A 30 -16.83 -1.05 12.25
C ALA A 30 -17.82 -1.59 11.20
N ASN A 31 -17.31 -2.21 10.13
CA ASN A 31 -18.12 -2.75 9.04
C ASN A 31 -18.17 -4.30 9.00
N ASN A 32 -17.79 -4.99 10.07
CA ASN A 32 -17.67 -6.45 10.12
C ASN A 32 -16.82 -7.03 8.96
N GLY A 33 -15.84 -6.27 8.51
CA GLY A 33 -14.91 -6.63 7.45
C GLY A 33 -13.64 -7.28 7.99
N LYS A 34 -12.78 -7.69 7.06
CA LYS A 34 -11.45 -8.27 7.34
C LYS A 34 -10.36 -7.23 7.20
N PHE A 35 -9.34 -7.33 8.03
CA PHE A 35 -8.12 -6.53 7.95
C PHE A 35 -6.93 -7.43 7.67
N LEU A 36 -6.16 -7.09 6.63
CA LEU A 36 -4.99 -7.84 6.16
C LEU A 36 -3.71 -7.05 6.38
N VAL A 37 -2.63 -7.73 6.78
CA VAL A 37 -1.27 -7.16 6.85
C VAL A 37 -0.37 -7.84 5.83
N ARG A 38 0.07 -7.08 4.82
CA ARG A 38 1.04 -7.48 3.79
C ARG A 38 2.34 -6.73 3.99
N ILE A 39 3.46 -7.34 3.61
CA ILE A 39 4.78 -6.70 3.60
C ILE A 39 5.21 -6.41 2.16
N ASP A 40 5.36 -5.12 1.84
CA ASP A 40 5.80 -4.66 0.51
C ASP A 40 7.33 -4.49 0.50
N ASP A 41 8.05 -5.60 0.31
CA ASP A 41 9.51 -5.74 0.37
C ASP A 41 10.16 -6.00 -1.00
N THR A 42 9.59 -5.45 -2.07
CA THR A 42 10.15 -5.56 -3.43
C THR A 42 11.54 -4.92 -3.56
N ASP A 43 11.86 -3.93 -2.73
CA ASP A 43 13.19 -3.38 -2.59
C ASP A 43 13.98 -4.18 -1.55
N THR A 44 14.50 -5.32 -1.97
CA THR A 44 15.21 -6.26 -1.10
C THR A 44 16.50 -5.69 -0.51
N ALA A 45 17.10 -4.68 -1.16
CA ALA A 45 18.34 -4.05 -0.68
C ALA A 45 18.10 -3.16 0.54
N ARG A 46 16.91 -2.54 0.66
CA ARG A 46 16.55 -1.68 1.79
C ARG A 46 15.65 -2.35 2.81
N SER A 47 15.06 -3.49 2.48
CA SER A 47 14.17 -4.25 3.36
C SER A 47 14.96 -5.14 4.31
N SER A 48 14.52 -5.27 5.55
CA SER A 48 15.12 -6.20 6.50
C SER A 48 14.08 -6.92 7.35
N GLU A 49 14.44 -8.14 7.77
CA GLU A 49 13.60 -8.92 8.69
C GLU A 49 13.43 -8.21 10.04
N GLU A 50 14.47 -7.48 10.52
CA GLU A 50 14.39 -6.67 11.74
C GLU A 50 13.26 -5.65 11.67
N TYR A 51 13.18 -4.89 10.56
CA TYR A 51 12.13 -3.88 10.39
C TYR A 51 10.74 -4.51 10.22
N MET A 52 10.65 -5.66 9.56
CA MET A 52 9.39 -6.39 9.48
C MET A 52 8.91 -6.82 10.87
N GLN A 53 9.81 -7.39 11.68
CA GLN A 53 9.49 -7.79 13.05
C GLN A 53 9.12 -6.60 13.94
N ASP A 54 9.75 -5.46 13.73
CA ASP A 54 9.41 -4.21 14.41
C ASP A 54 7.97 -3.77 14.09
N ILE A 55 7.60 -3.78 12.80
CA ILE A 55 6.24 -3.44 12.36
C ILE A 55 5.20 -4.32 13.04
N VAL A 56 5.41 -5.64 13.00
CA VAL A 56 4.51 -6.62 13.58
C VAL A 56 4.39 -6.46 15.11
N LYS A 57 5.53 -6.32 15.81
CA LYS A 57 5.56 -6.13 17.26
C LYS A 57 4.83 -4.85 17.68
N ASN A 58 4.99 -3.77 16.91
CA ASN A 58 4.35 -2.50 17.23
C ASN A 58 2.85 -2.51 16.92
N PHE A 59 2.39 -3.22 15.88
CA PHE A 59 0.95 -3.41 15.68
C PHE A 59 0.32 -4.17 16.85
N LYS A 60 0.94 -5.27 17.29
CA LYS A 60 0.49 -6.04 18.46
C LYS A 60 0.51 -5.20 19.74
N TRP A 61 1.56 -4.40 19.95
CA TRP A 61 1.65 -3.51 21.11
C TRP A 61 0.56 -2.45 21.10
N LEU A 62 0.17 -1.93 19.94
CA LEU A 62 -0.95 -1.01 19.78
C LEU A 62 -2.32 -1.67 19.90
N GLY A 63 -2.40 -3.00 20.05
CA GLY A 63 -3.67 -3.74 20.08
C GLY A 63 -4.34 -3.89 18.71
N ILE A 64 -3.59 -3.70 17.62
CA ILE A 64 -4.06 -3.90 16.25
C ILE A 64 -3.82 -5.37 15.89
N ASP A 65 -4.88 -6.16 15.83
CA ASP A 65 -4.90 -7.52 15.32
C ASP A 65 -5.30 -7.56 13.83
N TRP A 66 -5.03 -8.67 13.16
CA TRP A 66 -5.41 -8.84 11.75
C TRP A 66 -5.89 -10.26 11.47
N ASP A 67 -6.77 -10.37 10.46
CA ASP A 67 -7.47 -11.61 10.13
C ASP A 67 -6.71 -12.45 9.11
N GLU A 68 -5.81 -11.81 8.34
CA GLU A 68 -5.09 -12.42 7.22
C GLU A 68 -3.76 -11.70 7.01
N GLY A 69 -2.72 -12.42 6.60
CA GLY A 69 -1.44 -11.80 6.31
C GLY A 69 -0.25 -12.44 7.03
N VAL A 70 0.83 -11.67 7.17
CA VAL A 70 2.05 -12.16 7.84
C VAL A 70 1.75 -12.66 9.26
N GLU A 71 2.42 -13.71 9.68
CA GLU A 71 2.28 -14.48 10.94
C GLU A 71 0.96 -15.25 11.12
N VAL A 72 -0.17 -14.74 10.66
CA VAL A 72 -1.47 -15.44 10.82
C VAL A 72 -1.82 -16.29 9.60
N GLY A 73 -1.18 -16.05 8.46
CA GLY A 73 -1.49 -16.76 7.22
C GLY A 73 -2.81 -16.35 6.60
N GLY A 74 -3.37 -17.25 5.79
CA GLY A 74 -4.66 -17.05 5.13
C GLY A 74 -4.78 -17.87 3.84
N PRO A 75 -5.86 -17.69 3.06
CA PRO A 75 -6.16 -18.54 1.92
C PRO A 75 -5.34 -18.22 0.65
N HIS A 76 -4.64 -17.08 0.61
CA HIS A 76 -4.01 -16.58 -0.61
C HIS A 76 -2.49 -16.85 -0.72
N GLY A 77 -1.92 -17.64 0.19
CA GLY A 77 -0.51 -18.05 0.16
C GLY A 77 0.43 -17.06 0.84
N GLU A 78 1.41 -16.52 0.10
CA GLU A 78 2.45 -15.67 0.67
C GLU A 78 1.99 -14.21 0.77
N TYR A 79 2.35 -13.57 1.89
CA TYR A 79 2.00 -12.17 2.20
C TYR A 79 3.23 -11.24 2.27
N LYS A 80 4.36 -11.70 1.73
CA LYS A 80 5.57 -10.90 1.46
C LYS A 80 5.76 -10.81 -0.05
N GLN A 81 5.94 -9.61 -0.58
CA GLN A 81 6.09 -9.41 -2.03
C GLN A 81 7.34 -10.07 -2.59
N SER A 82 8.44 -10.12 -1.83
CA SER A 82 9.67 -10.80 -2.24
C SER A 82 9.49 -12.29 -2.56
N LEU A 83 8.47 -12.94 -2.00
CA LEU A 83 8.15 -14.35 -2.24
C LEU A 83 7.19 -14.56 -3.42
N ARG A 84 6.76 -13.48 -4.08
CA ARG A 84 5.75 -13.51 -5.14
C ARG A 84 6.27 -13.01 -6.50
N PHE A 85 7.56 -12.84 -6.68
CA PHE A 85 8.14 -12.27 -7.91
C PHE A 85 7.76 -13.06 -9.19
N ASP A 86 7.64 -14.38 -9.10
CA ASP A 86 7.22 -15.21 -10.23
C ASP A 86 5.79 -14.86 -10.67
N ARG A 87 4.88 -14.64 -9.72
CA ARG A 87 3.51 -14.20 -9.99
C ARG A 87 3.47 -12.85 -10.73
N TYR A 88 4.31 -11.90 -10.32
CA TYR A 88 4.36 -10.59 -10.97
C TYR A 88 4.95 -10.67 -12.38
N ARG A 89 5.94 -11.54 -12.61
CA ARG A 89 6.50 -11.81 -13.95
C ARG A 89 5.46 -12.42 -14.87
N GLU A 90 4.76 -13.46 -14.42
CA GLU A 90 3.66 -14.10 -15.15
C GLU A 90 2.63 -13.07 -15.64
N ILE A 91 2.19 -12.17 -14.74
CA ILE A 91 1.23 -11.14 -15.11
C ILE A 91 1.83 -10.12 -16.10
N ALA A 92 3.07 -9.67 -15.90
CA ALA A 92 3.72 -8.75 -16.82
C ALA A 92 3.85 -9.35 -18.22
N GLU A 93 4.20 -10.64 -18.33
CA GLU A 93 4.27 -11.38 -19.59
C GLU A 93 2.88 -11.53 -20.22
N SER A 94 1.84 -11.81 -19.44
CA SER A 94 0.47 -11.87 -19.96
C SER A 94 -0.02 -10.54 -20.54
N LEU A 95 0.42 -9.41 -19.96
CA LEU A 95 0.12 -8.08 -20.48
C LEU A 95 0.86 -7.80 -21.81
N LEU A 96 2.09 -8.33 -21.97
CA LEU A 96 2.81 -8.29 -23.25
C LEU A 96 2.05 -9.09 -24.34
N GLU A 97 1.64 -10.32 -24.04
CA GLU A 97 0.89 -11.18 -24.96
C GLU A 97 -0.42 -10.53 -25.43
N LYS A 98 -1.08 -9.81 -24.53
CA LYS A 98 -2.31 -9.04 -24.83
C LYS A 98 -2.05 -7.70 -25.55
N ASN A 99 -0.79 -7.35 -25.86
CA ASN A 99 -0.40 -6.06 -26.43
C ASN A 99 -0.81 -4.83 -25.57
N LEU A 100 -0.99 -5.03 -24.26
CA LEU A 100 -1.25 -3.98 -23.26
C LEU A 100 0.04 -3.47 -22.62
N ALA A 101 1.16 -4.09 -22.91
CA ALA A 101 2.50 -3.70 -22.51
C ALA A 101 3.49 -3.91 -23.67
N TYR A 102 4.71 -3.39 -23.55
CA TYR A 102 5.79 -3.57 -24.52
C TYR A 102 7.15 -3.62 -23.81
N GLU A 103 8.13 -4.21 -24.50
CA GLU A 103 9.51 -4.23 -24.03
C GLU A 103 10.26 -2.92 -24.38
N ASP A 104 11.03 -2.42 -23.41
CA ASP A 104 11.87 -1.25 -23.54
C ASP A 104 13.15 -1.42 -22.71
N ASP A 105 14.30 -1.57 -23.39
CA ASP A 105 15.62 -1.80 -22.75
C ASP A 105 15.63 -2.94 -21.71
N GLY A 106 14.95 -4.05 -22.03
CA GLY A 106 14.82 -5.23 -21.15
C GLY A 106 13.83 -5.08 -20.00
N ALA A 107 13.25 -3.89 -19.81
CA ALA A 107 12.11 -3.66 -18.92
C ALA A 107 10.79 -3.90 -19.67
N ILE A 108 9.69 -4.09 -18.94
CA ILE A 108 8.34 -4.13 -19.49
C ILE A 108 7.60 -2.86 -19.06
N ARG A 109 7.07 -2.13 -20.04
CA ARG A 109 6.25 -0.94 -19.82
C ARG A 109 4.78 -1.24 -20.10
N PHE A 110 3.93 -0.81 -19.19
CA PHE A 110 2.49 -0.77 -19.43
C PHE A 110 2.15 0.36 -20.39
N LYS A 111 1.33 0.06 -21.38
CA LYS A 111 0.89 0.99 -22.39
C LYS A 111 -0.39 1.69 -21.91
N VAL A 112 -0.29 2.97 -21.64
CA VAL A 112 -1.45 3.78 -21.23
C VAL A 112 -2.43 3.90 -22.41
N PRO A 113 -3.72 3.55 -22.23
CA PRO A 113 -4.69 3.65 -23.32
C PRO A 113 -4.98 5.10 -23.70
N ASN A 114 -5.42 5.32 -24.94
CA ASN A 114 -5.75 6.66 -25.47
C ASN A 114 -7.08 7.23 -24.92
N GLU A 115 -7.52 6.77 -23.78
CA GLU A 115 -8.67 7.33 -23.07
C GLU A 115 -8.33 8.71 -22.51
N LYS A 116 -9.34 9.58 -22.35
CA LYS A 116 -9.06 10.94 -21.90
C LYS A 116 -8.97 11.06 -20.39
N GLU A 117 -9.70 10.22 -19.65
CA GLU A 117 -9.82 10.38 -18.20
C GLU A 117 -10.18 9.10 -17.47
N ILE A 118 -9.77 9.02 -16.20
CA ILE A 118 -10.21 8.02 -15.22
C ILE A 118 -11.00 8.74 -14.13
N THR A 119 -12.13 8.16 -13.74
CA THR A 119 -12.92 8.58 -12.58
C THR A 119 -13.03 7.44 -11.58
N PHE A 120 -12.85 7.75 -10.30
CA PHE A 120 -13.02 6.78 -9.21
C PHE A 120 -13.61 7.44 -7.97
N GLN A 121 -14.12 6.62 -7.04
CA GLN A 121 -14.66 7.09 -5.78
C GLN A 121 -13.60 7.04 -4.68
N ASP A 122 -13.49 8.12 -3.92
CA ASP A 122 -12.64 8.22 -2.75
C ASP A 122 -13.48 8.62 -1.54
N ILE A 123 -13.35 7.86 -0.43
CA ILE A 123 -14.18 8.05 0.78
C ILE A 123 -13.99 9.46 1.36
N THR A 124 -12.77 9.97 1.34
CA THR A 124 -12.43 11.26 1.95
C THR A 124 -12.57 12.45 0.97
N ARG A 125 -12.49 12.19 -0.34
CA ARG A 125 -12.42 13.23 -1.37
C ARG A 125 -13.61 13.24 -2.34
N GLY A 126 -14.51 12.26 -2.24
CA GLY A 126 -15.63 12.09 -3.14
C GLY A 126 -15.20 11.58 -4.52
N SER A 127 -15.87 12.01 -5.57
CA SER A 127 -15.55 11.63 -6.94
C SER A 127 -14.27 12.32 -7.41
N MET A 128 -13.25 11.51 -7.70
CA MET A 128 -11.94 11.95 -8.20
C MET A 128 -11.83 11.70 -9.69
N LYS A 129 -11.21 12.66 -10.42
CA LYS A 129 -11.03 12.61 -11.84
C LYS A 129 -9.58 12.94 -12.21
N PHE A 130 -8.96 12.11 -13.02
CA PHE A 130 -7.60 12.28 -13.52
C PHE A 130 -7.59 12.30 -15.04
N ASN A 131 -6.86 13.26 -15.61
CA ASN A 131 -6.60 13.32 -17.06
C ASN A 131 -5.49 12.32 -17.41
N LEU A 132 -5.76 11.36 -18.27
CA LEU A 132 -4.78 10.35 -18.69
C LEU A 132 -3.71 10.92 -19.65
N ASN A 133 -3.91 12.07 -20.24
CA ASN A 133 -2.85 12.75 -20.98
C ASN A 133 -1.65 13.13 -20.10
N ASP A 134 -1.85 13.18 -18.77
CA ASP A 134 -0.80 13.47 -17.79
C ASP A 134 -0.13 12.19 -17.27
N VAL A 135 -0.52 11.01 -17.76
CA VAL A 135 0.02 9.70 -17.36
C VAL A 135 0.76 9.10 -18.54
N GLU A 136 2.07 9.08 -18.45
CA GLU A 136 2.93 8.41 -19.44
C GLU A 136 2.94 6.89 -19.24
N ASP A 137 3.34 6.15 -20.28
CA ASP A 137 3.65 4.72 -20.20
C ASP A 137 4.67 4.47 -19.08
N PHE A 138 4.42 3.48 -18.26
CA PHE A 138 5.21 3.30 -17.04
C PHE A 138 5.74 1.87 -16.90
N ILE A 139 6.95 1.75 -16.34
CA ILE A 139 7.59 0.46 -16.09
C ILE A 139 6.77 -0.31 -15.05
N ILE A 140 6.43 -1.55 -15.38
CA ILE A 140 5.79 -2.53 -14.49
C ILE A 140 6.77 -3.60 -14.03
N LEU A 141 7.70 -4.03 -14.91
CA LEU A 141 8.78 -4.95 -14.57
C LEU A 141 10.11 -4.35 -15.03
N ARG A 142 11.10 -4.30 -14.15
CA ARG A 142 12.43 -3.74 -14.45
C ARG A 142 13.26 -4.71 -15.29
N SER A 143 14.37 -4.23 -15.86
CA SER A 143 15.30 -5.05 -16.64
C SER A 143 15.93 -6.21 -15.85
N ASP A 144 16.08 -6.06 -14.53
CA ASP A 144 16.50 -7.13 -13.62
C ASP A 144 15.38 -8.11 -13.25
N LYS A 145 14.22 -7.98 -13.90
CA LYS A 145 13.00 -8.77 -13.66
C LYS A 145 12.37 -8.58 -12.27
N SER A 146 12.74 -7.54 -11.55
CA SER A 146 12.04 -7.15 -10.33
C SER A 146 10.78 -6.32 -10.66
N PRO A 147 9.66 -6.52 -9.92
CA PRO A 147 8.45 -5.75 -10.15
C PRO A 147 8.60 -4.31 -9.65
N THR A 148 7.86 -3.39 -10.25
CA THR A 148 7.67 -2.07 -9.65
C THR A 148 6.57 -2.11 -8.59
N TYR A 149 6.53 -1.09 -7.73
CA TYR A 149 5.45 -0.89 -6.75
C TYR A 149 4.07 -0.94 -7.41
N HIS A 150 3.91 -0.31 -8.58
CA HIS A 150 2.62 -0.26 -9.26
C HIS A 150 2.11 -1.66 -9.62
N LEU A 151 2.96 -2.50 -10.19
CA LEU A 151 2.56 -3.87 -10.53
C LEU A 151 2.31 -4.70 -9.28
N ALA A 152 3.31 -4.81 -8.39
CA ALA A 152 3.25 -5.69 -7.24
C ALA A 152 2.06 -5.36 -6.32
N SER A 153 1.89 -4.07 -5.98
CA SER A 153 0.78 -3.66 -5.11
C SER A 153 -0.59 -3.90 -5.74
N THR A 154 -0.73 -3.68 -7.07
CA THR A 154 -2.00 -3.92 -7.76
C THR A 154 -2.34 -5.41 -7.82
N ILE A 155 -1.38 -6.27 -8.20
CA ILE A 155 -1.60 -7.72 -8.28
C ILE A 155 -1.97 -8.30 -6.92
N ASP A 156 -1.27 -7.88 -5.86
CA ASP A 156 -1.59 -8.34 -4.52
C ASP A 156 -2.98 -7.88 -4.07
N ASP A 157 -3.36 -6.64 -4.36
CA ASP A 157 -4.68 -6.13 -4.01
C ASP A 157 -5.80 -6.90 -4.75
N ILE A 158 -5.55 -7.35 -5.99
CA ILE A 158 -6.44 -8.23 -6.76
C ILE A 158 -6.46 -9.63 -6.16
N ASP A 159 -5.30 -10.28 -6.04
CA ASP A 159 -5.17 -11.67 -5.60
C ASP A 159 -5.71 -11.87 -4.17
N TYR A 160 -5.58 -10.85 -3.30
CA TYR A 160 -6.10 -10.89 -1.93
C TYR A 160 -7.54 -10.36 -1.80
N GLU A 161 -8.21 -10.07 -2.92
CA GLU A 161 -9.60 -9.61 -2.96
C GLU A 161 -9.84 -8.35 -2.11
N ILE A 162 -8.94 -7.38 -2.17
CA ILE A 162 -9.07 -6.13 -1.44
C ILE A 162 -10.19 -5.28 -2.04
N THR A 163 -11.17 -4.94 -1.23
CA THR A 163 -12.34 -4.16 -1.66
C THR A 163 -12.25 -2.68 -1.32
N THR A 164 -11.33 -2.32 -0.38
CA THR A 164 -11.13 -0.92 0.02
C THR A 164 -9.64 -0.68 0.27
N ILE A 165 -9.09 0.35 -0.35
CA ILE A 165 -7.69 0.76 -0.25
C ILE A 165 -7.60 2.09 0.49
N ALA A 166 -7.37 2.02 1.82
CA ALA A 166 -7.04 3.22 2.59
C ALA A 166 -5.51 3.36 2.74
N ARG A 167 -4.98 4.52 2.34
CA ARG A 167 -3.53 4.81 2.30
C ARG A 167 -3.24 6.31 2.40
N GLY A 168 -1.98 6.69 2.56
CA GLY A 168 -1.58 8.10 2.58
C GLY A 168 -1.84 8.82 1.25
N GLU A 169 -2.20 10.09 1.31
CA GLU A 169 -2.45 10.93 0.12
C GLU A 169 -1.19 11.21 -0.71
N ASP A 170 0.00 10.97 -0.17
CA ASP A 170 1.27 11.14 -0.88
C ASP A 170 1.42 10.20 -2.08
N ILE A 171 0.61 9.13 -2.14
CA ILE A 171 0.56 8.22 -3.29
C ILE A 171 -0.73 8.33 -4.10
N LEU A 172 -1.52 9.40 -3.90
CA LEU A 172 -2.74 9.66 -4.66
C LEU A 172 -2.48 9.72 -6.17
N SER A 173 -1.39 10.35 -6.60
CA SER A 173 -0.99 10.43 -8.01
C SER A 173 -0.68 9.07 -8.66
N SER A 174 -0.45 8.03 -7.88
CA SER A 174 -0.27 6.66 -8.36
C SER A 174 -1.58 5.92 -8.63
N THR A 175 -2.70 6.42 -8.12
CA THR A 175 -4.01 5.77 -8.21
C THR A 175 -4.44 5.49 -9.66
N PRO A 176 -4.27 6.40 -10.63
CA PRO A 176 -4.62 6.12 -12.03
C PRO A 176 -3.87 4.91 -12.59
N LYS A 177 -2.59 4.74 -12.26
CA LYS A 177 -1.77 3.61 -12.72
C LYS A 177 -2.28 2.26 -12.16
N HIS A 178 -2.71 2.24 -10.88
CA HIS A 178 -3.30 1.05 -10.28
C HIS A 178 -4.64 0.71 -10.93
N ILE A 179 -5.49 1.70 -11.17
CA ILE A 179 -6.79 1.51 -11.82
C ILE A 179 -6.60 0.98 -13.25
N LEU A 180 -5.67 1.56 -14.03
CA LEU A 180 -5.36 1.09 -15.38
C LEU A 180 -4.91 -0.37 -15.40
N LEU A 181 -4.06 -0.77 -14.45
CA LEU A 181 -3.63 -2.17 -14.33
C LEU A 181 -4.80 -3.09 -13.94
N MET A 182 -5.67 -2.67 -13.01
CA MET A 182 -6.87 -3.44 -12.65
C MET A 182 -7.81 -3.62 -13.83
N GLN A 183 -8.06 -2.56 -14.60
CA GLN A 183 -8.87 -2.61 -15.82
C GLN A 183 -8.27 -3.55 -16.88
N ALA A 184 -6.95 -3.48 -17.10
CA ALA A 184 -6.25 -4.35 -18.05
C ALA A 184 -6.28 -5.84 -17.67
N LEU A 185 -6.55 -6.12 -16.39
CA LEU A 185 -6.66 -7.47 -15.82
C LEU A 185 -8.11 -7.88 -15.57
N ASP A 186 -9.08 -7.10 -16.05
CA ASP A 186 -10.52 -7.35 -15.87
C ASP A 186 -10.92 -7.52 -14.38
N ALA A 187 -10.20 -6.83 -13.46
CA ALA A 187 -10.42 -6.89 -12.04
C ALA A 187 -11.35 -5.77 -11.54
N ASP A 188 -12.07 -6.05 -10.46
CA ASP A 188 -12.89 -5.05 -9.78
C ASP A 188 -12.03 -3.89 -9.22
N ILE A 189 -12.50 -2.67 -9.39
CA ILE A 189 -11.84 -1.48 -8.86
C ILE A 189 -12.31 -1.26 -7.42
N PRO A 190 -11.41 -1.32 -6.41
CA PRO A 190 -11.78 -1.10 -5.03
C PRO A 190 -12.17 0.37 -4.76
N THR A 191 -12.89 0.60 -3.68
CA THR A 191 -13.09 1.94 -3.16
C THR A 191 -11.79 2.47 -2.57
N PHE A 192 -11.41 3.71 -2.89
CA PHE A 192 -10.20 4.35 -2.34
C PHE A 192 -10.53 5.24 -1.13
N CYS A 193 -9.52 5.42 -0.27
CA CYS A 193 -9.56 6.37 0.84
C CYS A 193 -8.15 6.95 1.02
N HIS A 194 -7.92 8.19 0.59
CA HIS A 194 -6.62 8.84 0.73
C HIS A 194 -6.60 9.71 1.99
N LEU A 195 -5.95 9.19 3.01
CA LEU A 195 -5.82 9.84 4.33
C LEU A 195 -4.84 11.02 4.25
N PRO A 196 -5.16 12.16 4.89
CA PRO A 196 -4.26 13.32 4.92
C PRO A 196 -2.95 12.97 5.61
N LEU A 197 -1.87 13.65 5.22
CA LEU A 197 -0.56 13.49 5.85
C LEU A 197 -0.54 14.10 7.24
N LEU A 198 0.35 13.59 8.09
CA LEU A 198 0.70 14.26 9.35
C LEU A 198 1.76 15.33 9.07
N PHE A 199 1.56 16.51 9.64
CA PHE A 199 2.47 17.64 9.50
C PHE A 199 3.18 17.94 10.81
N GLY A 200 4.41 18.39 10.70
CA GLY A 200 5.17 18.92 11.84
C GLY A 200 4.77 20.36 12.19
N PRO A 201 5.32 20.93 13.27
CA PRO A 201 5.07 22.31 13.67
C PRO A 201 5.47 23.35 12.62
N ASP A 202 6.36 22.99 11.71
CA ASP A 202 6.83 23.82 10.58
C ASP A 202 5.90 23.77 9.36
N GLY A 203 4.74 23.08 9.46
CA GLY A 203 3.79 22.90 8.37
C GLY A 203 4.27 21.97 7.26
N LYS A 204 5.38 21.23 7.46
CA LYS A 204 5.88 20.26 6.48
C LYS A 204 5.51 18.84 6.90
N LYS A 205 5.46 17.91 5.91
CA LYS A 205 5.22 16.49 6.16
C LYS A 205 6.10 15.99 7.30
N LEU A 206 5.48 15.33 8.28
CA LEU A 206 6.17 14.77 9.44
C LEU A 206 7.24 13.77 8.97
N SER A 207 8.47 13.97 9.42
CA SER A 207 9.64 13.18 9.01
C SER A 207 10.69 13.16 10.13
N LYS A 208 11.73 12.35 10.00
CA LYS A 208 12.83 12.20 10.98
C LYS A 208 13.46 13.53 11.44
N ARG A 209 13.43 14.60 10.63
CA ARG A 209 13.94 15.94 11.02
C ARG A 209 13.11 16.63 12.10
N HIS A 210 11.87 16.18 12.33
CA HIS A 210 10.99 16.69 13.39
C HIS A 210 11.16 15.91 14.71
N GLY A 211 12.23 15.13 14.82
CA GLY A 211 12.48 14.21 15.91
C GLY A 211 12.22 12.77 15.48
N ASP A 212 12.42 11.86 16.40
CA ASP A 212 12.12 10.47 16.15
C ASP A 212 10.59 10.26 16.16
N THR A 213 10.08 9.79 15.03
CA THR A 213 8.66 9.58 14.76
C THR A 213 8.30 8.11 14.71
N SER A 214 9.20 7.23 15.16
CA SER A 214 8.91 5.80 15.28
C SER A 214 7.99 5.52 16.47
N VAL A 215 7.18 4.48 16.35
CA VAL A 215 6.33 4.03 17.47
C VAL A 215 7.17 3.65 18.68
N ASN A 216 8.36 3.07 18.47
CA ASN A 216 9.30 2.74 19.55
C ASN A 216 9.68 3.92 20.41
N THR A 217 9.90 5.09 19.83
CA THR A 217 10.24 6.30 20.59
C THR A 217 9.15 6.70 21.59
N PHE A 218 7.89 6.57 21.20
CA PHE A 218 6.77 6.86 22.11
C PHE A 218 6.70 5.82 23.23
N LYS A 219 6.91 4.56 22.91
CA LYS A 219 6.99 3.47 23.86
C LYS A 219 8.13 3.66 24.86
N ASP A 220 9.34 4.01 24.38
CA ASP A 220 10.52 4.24 25.22
C ASP A 220 10.36 5.46 26.16
N LYS A 221 9.55 6.42 25.75
CA LYS A 221 9.14 7.56 26.61
C LYS A 221 8.06 7.19 27.64
N GLY A 222 7.63 5.94 27.69
CA GLY A 222 6.67 5.44 28.65
C GLY A 222 5.21 5.73 28.31
N LEU A 223 4.89 6.07 27.04
CA LEU A 223 3.50 6.20 26.63
C LEU A 223 2.83 4.81 26.63
N LEU A 224 1.62 4.76 27.17
CA LEU A 224 0.79 3.56 27.10
C LEU A 224 0.25 3.37 25.66
N PRO A 225 0.11 2.11 25.21
CA PRO A 225 -0.41 1.85 23.86
C PRO A 225 -1.81 2.43 23.65
N GLU A 226 -2.68 2.37 24.66
CA GLU A 226 -4.04 2.93 24.58
C GLU A 226 -4.03 4.46 24.43
N ALA A 227 -3.08 5.13 25.06
CA ALA A 227 -2.94 6.58 24.95
C ALA A 227 -2.49 6.98 23.55
N LEU A 228 -1.49 6.27 22.98
CA LEU A 228 -1.02 6.51 21.62
C LEU A 228 -2.09 6.14 20.59
N PHE A 229 -2.77 5.03 20.78
CA PHE A 229 -3.90 4.60 19.95
C PHE A 229 -4.99 5.68 19.90
N ASN A 230 -5.48 6.12 21.06
CA ASN A 230 -6.50 7.16 21.15
C ASN A 230 -6.04 8.47 20.50
N TYR A 231 -4.79 8.87 20.76
CA TYR A 231 -4.22 10.08 20.14
C TYR A 231 -4.24 9.98 18.60
N MET A 232 -3.81 8.85 18.04
CA MET A 232 -3.84 8.64 16.58
C MET A 232 -5.27 8.68 15.99
N CYS A 233 -6.28 8.21 16.73
CA CYS A 233 -7.69 8.33 16.32
C CYS A 233 -8.13 9.79 16.16
N LEU A 234 -7.59 10.71 16.98
CA LEU A 234 -7.93 12.13 16.95
C LEU A 234 -7.21 12.90 15.83
N LEU A 235 -6.26 12.27 15.13
CA LEU A 235 -5.50 12.87 14.03
C LEU A 235 -6.15 12.66 12.65
N GLY A 236 -7.40 12.24 12.59
CA GLY A 236 -8.14 11.89 11.38
C GLY A 236 -9.10 12.93 10.88
#